data_f56d8de3117c433b9df7858b9ef5ebaa
#
_entry.id   f56d8de3117c433b9df7858b9ef5ebaa
#
_cell.length_a   1.000
_cell.length_b   1.000
_cell.length_c   1.000
_cell.angle_alpha   90.00
_cell.angle_beta   90.00
_cell.angle_gamma   90.00
#
_symmetry.space_group_name_H-M   'P 1'
#
loop_
_entity.id
_entity.type
_entity.pdbx_description
1 polymer ?
#
loop_
_entity_poly.entity_id
_entity_poly.type
_entity_poly.pdbx_seq_one_letter_code
_entity_poly.pdbx_strand_id
1 'polypeptide(L)'
;MMAAVAAPLAVIFALGGSAHAEDHHGKAASVTDDAMPCCQLQLTAAAPMASSWSGPAVQTGGAAAETAAASRASRWHVAAKNAPQVLIADVAPERGLQVKTILVARTISAIFPEIKNIGGVRPDALPWHPRGLAIDIMIPNPSSAAGIALGNQIVSFALKNADKFSLQDCIWRGTYYTPSGPSGSGYGHYDHVHITTHGGGYPTGGEVYIR
;
A
#
# COMPACT_ATOMS: atom_id res chain seq x y z
N MET A 1 14.26 51.07 -49.45
CA MET A 1 14.94 49.78 -49.67
C MET A 1 14.16 48.71 -48.89
N MET A 2 13.37 47.89 -49.58
CA MET A 2 12.57 46.81 -49.04
C MET A 2 13.36 45.52 -49.18
N ALA A 3 13.58 44.80 -48.06
CA ALA A 3 14.15 43.49 -48.09
C ALA A 3 13.05 42.47 -47.81
N ALA A 4 12.75 41.63 -48.77
CA ALA A 4 11.81 40.54 -48.67
C ALA A 4 12.52 39.33 -48.08
N VAL A 5 11.96 38.74 -47.01
CA VAL A 5 12.42 37.47 -46.42
C VAL A 5 11.48 36.37 -46.88
N ALA A 6 11.99 35.42 -47.64
CA ALA A 6 11.28 34.23 -48.10
C ALA A 6 11.33 33.14 -47.04
N ALA A 7 10.17 32.55 -46.73
CA ALA A 7 10.04 31.37 -45.87
C ALA A 7 10.12 30.08 -46.72
N PRO A 8 10.75 29.01 -46.26
CA PRO A 8 10.75 27.72 -46.96
C PRO A 8 9.49 26.90 -46.65
N LEU A 9 8.85 26.36 -47.70
CA LEU A 9 7.81 25.36 -47.64
C LEU A 9 8.39 24.03 -47.16
N ALA A 10 7.80 23.46 -46.12
CA ALA A 10 8.04 22.09 -45.71
C ALA A 10 7.08 21.15 -46.48
N VAL A 11 7.64 20.25 -47.27
CA VAL A 11 6.92 19.18 -47.96
C VAL A 11 6.76 18.00 -47.03
N ILE A 12 5.51 17.63 -46.74
CA ILE A 12 5.18 16.44 -45.95
C ILE A 12 4.97 15.29 -46.94
N PHE A 13 5.85 14.28 -46.91
CA PHE A 13 5.62 13.00 -47.58
C PHE A 13 4.81 12.08 -46.64
N ALA A 14 3.58 11.78 -47.04
CA ALA A 14 2.79 10.72 -46.49
C ALA A 14 3.16 9.40 -47.17
N LEU A 15 3.83 8.49 -46.48
CA LEU A 15 4.01 7.11 -46.93
C LEU A 15 2.94 6.26 -46.27
N GLY A 16 1.98 5.82 -47.05
CA GLY A 16 1.01 4.81 -46.70
C GLY A 16 1.68 3.44 -46.57
N GLY A 17 1.62 2.85 -45.40
CA GLY A 17 1.99 1.45 -45.15
C GLY A 17 0.73 0.65 -44.83
N SER A 18 0.29 -0.20 -45.76
CA SER A 18 -0.75 -1.20 -45.55
C SER A 18 -0.19 -2.30 -44.68
N ALA A 19 -0.72 -2.47 -43.47
CA ALA A 19 -0.45 -3.64 -42.62
C ALA A 19 -1.45 -4.73 -42.97
N HIS A 20 -0.95 -5.86 -43.50
CA HIS A 20 -1.68 -7.10 -43.64
C HIS A 20 -1.99 -7.66 -42.25
N ALA A 21 -3.27 -7.89 -41.98
CA ALA A 21 -3.72 -8.71 -40.85
C ALA A 21 -3.55 -10.18 -41.26
N GLU A 22 -2.64 -10.91 -40.60
CA GLU A 22 -2.61 -12.36 -40.67
C GLU A 22 -3.50 -12.95 -39.60
N ASP A 23 -4.56 -13.59 -40.06
CA ASP A 23 -5.49 -14.40 -39.30
C ASP A 23 -4.80 -15.70 -38.86
N HIS A 24 -4.31 -15.79 -37.63
CA HIS A 24 -3.93 -17.04 -37.02
C HIS A 24 -5.13 -17.64 -36.29
N HIS A 25 -5.87 -18.49 -36.98
CA HIS A 25 -6.77 -19.48 -36.39
C HIS A 25 -5.95 -20.47 -35.55
N GLY A 26 -5.72 -20.15 -34.30
CA GLY A 26 -5.22 -21.05 -33.27
C GLY A 26 -6.34 -21.96 -32.79
N LYS A 27 -6.21 -23.24 -33.15
CA LYS A 27 -6.99 -24.39 -32.79
C LYS A 27 -7.19 -24.44 -31.26
N ALA A 28 -8.43 -24.38 -30.79
CA ALA A 28 -8.79 -24.62 -29.41
C ALA A 28 -8.37 -26.01 -28.97
N ALA A 29 -7.40 -26.11 -28.09
CA ALA A 29 -7.13 -27.32 -27.35
C ALA A 29 -8.12 -27.40 -26.18
N SER A 30 -8.93 -28.46 -26.19
CA SER A 30 -9.79 -28.81 -25.06
C SER A 30 -8.91 -29.20 -23.88
N VAL A 31 -8.86 -28.32 -22.85
CA VAL A 31 -8.29 -28.68 -21.56
C VAL A 31 -9.36 -29.50 -20.84
N THR A 32 -9.08 -30.76 -20.63
CA THR A 32 -9.83 -31.65 -19.74
C THR A 32 -9.68 -31.12 -18.32
N ASP A 33 -10.83 -30.90 -17.69
CA ASP A 33 -10.98 -30.57 -16.27
C ASP A 33 -10.42 -31.72 -15.42
N ASP A 34 -9.15 -31.64 -15.07
CA ASP A 34 -8.56 -32.46 -14.01
C ASP A 34 -8.68 -31.65 -12.72
N ALA A 35 -9.79 -31.91 -12.03
CA ALA A 35 -10.06 -31.33 -10.71
C ALA A 35 -8.97 -31.74 -9.72
N MET A 36 -8.04 -30.85 -9.45
CA MET A 36 -7.15 -30.95 -8.30
C MET A 36 -7.99 -30.99 -7.03
N PRO A 37 -7.82 -31.99 -6.15
CA PRO A 37 -8.54 -32.02 -4.89
C PRO A 37 -8.03 -30.86 -4.02
N CYS A 38 -8.95 -29.96 -3.69
CA CYS A 38 -8.79 -28.94 -2.67
C CYS A 38 -8.28 -29.62 -1.39
N CYS A 39 -7.08 -29.27 -0.92
CA CYS A 39 -6.59 -29.68 0.40
C CYS A 39 -7.51 -29.09 1.45
N GLN A 40 -8.53 -29.84 1.84
CA GLN A 40 -9.27 -29.62 3.07
C GLN A 40 -8.31 -29.92 4.23
N LEU A 41 -7.82 -28.86 4.86
CA LEU A 41 -7.22 -28.94 6.18
C LEU A 41 -8.34 -29.31 7.16
N GLN A 42 -8.48 -30.62 7.39
CA GLN A 42 -9.36 -31.18 8.41
C GLN A 42 -8.65 -30.96 9.75
N LEU A 43 -9.06 -29.92 10.48
CA LEU A 43 -8.72 -29.74 11.87
C LEU A 43 -9.36 -30.88 12.67
N THR A 44 -8.61 -31.97 12.87
CA THR A 44 -8.98 -33.02 13.80
C THR A 44 -8.79 -32.45 15.19
N ALA A 45 -9.88 -32.06 15.85
CA ALA A 45 -9.87 -31.78 17.28
C ALA A 45 -9.50 -33.07 17.99
N ALA A 46 -8.31 -33.09 18.63
CA ALA A 46 -7.95 -34.15 19.55
C ALA A 46 -8.95 -34.18 20.70
N ALA A 47 -9.64 -35.31 20.86
CA ALA A 47 -10.53 -35.50 21.98
C ALA A 47 -9.71 -35.41 23.29
N PRO A 48 -10.20 -34.70 24.33
CA PRO A 48 -9.53 -34.66 25.60
C PRO A 48 -9.58 -36.04 26.23
N MET A 49 -8.41 -36.60 26.55
CA MET A 49 -8.29 -37.80 27.37
C MET A 49 -8.96 -37.54 28.72
N ALA A 50 -10.06 -38.20 28.96
CA ALA A 50 -10.71 -38.19 30.28
C ALA A 50 -9.84 -38.96 31.28
N SER A 51 -9.03 -38.25 32.04
CA SER A 51 -8.45 -38.79 33.25
C SER A 51 -9.51 -38.73 34.35
N SER A 52 -10.03 -39.90 34.72
CA SER A 52 -10.92 -40.10 35.86
C SER A 52 -10.14 -39.88 37.16
N TRP A 53 -10.23 -38.66 37.68
CA TRP A 53 -9.82 -38.40 39.06
C TRP A 53 -11.06 -38.06 39.87
N SER A 54 -11.44 -39.04 40.76
CA SER A 54 -12.49 -38.88 41.75
C SER A 54 -11.91 -38.12 42.96
N GLY A 55 -12.03 -36.80 42.97
CA GLY A 55 -11.77 -35.96 44.15
C GLY A 55 -13.06 -35.26 44.60
N PRO A 56 -13.19 -34.87 45.89
CA PRO A 56 -14.46 -34.37 46.43
C PRO A 56 -14.90 -33.06 45.77
N ALA A 57 -16.22 -32.92 45.58
CA ALA A 57 -16.88 -31.78 44.98
C ALA A 57 -16.55 -30.48 45.71
N VAL A 58 -15.77 -29.62 45.07
CA VAL A 58 -15.61 -28.20 45.42
C VAL A 58 -16.60 -27.39 44.60
N GLN A 59 -17.36 -26.57 45.31
CA GLN A 59 -18.46 -25.75 44.74
C GLN A 59 -18.01 -24.87 43.58
N THR A 60 -18.70 -25.01 42.47
CA THR A 60 -18.49 -24.28 41.20
C THR A 60 -19.07 -22.86 41.26
N GLY A 61 -18.35 -21.92 41.90
CA GLY A 61 -18.62 -20.49 41.82
C GLY A 61 -17.67 -19.69 40.90
N GLY A 62 -16.55 -20.32 40.45
CA GLY A 62 -15.45 -19.60 39.78
C GLY A 62 -15.52 -19.49 38.27
N ALA A 63 -16.09 -20.47 37.58
CA ALA A 63 -15.99 -20.54 36.11
C ALA A 63 -16.73 -19.41 35.36
N ALA A 64 -17.87 -18.95 35.90
CA ALA A 64 -18.62 -17.85 35.28
C ALA A 64 -17.95 -16.48 35.47
N ALA A 65 -17.22 -16.27 36.56
CA ALA A 65 -16.49 -15.04 36.83
C ALA A 65 -15.21 -14.94 35.98
N GLU A 66 -14.50 -16.06 35.79
CA GLU A 66 -13.28 -16.11 34.96
C GLU A 66 -13.57 -15.92 33.49
N THR A 67 -14.63 -16.53 32.95
CA THR A 67 -15.04 -16.32 31.56
C THR A 67 -15.50 -14.88 31.29
N ALA A 68 -16.19 -14.26 32.27
CA ALA A 68 -16.59 -12.85 32.18
C ALA A 68 -15.38 -11.89 32.24
N ALA A 69 -14.37 -12.20 33.08
CA ALA A 69 -13.14 -11.40 33.15
C ALA A 69 -12.30 -11.51 31.87
N ALA A 70 -12.15 -12.73 31.32
CA ALA A 70 -11.44 -12.96 30.06
C ALA A 70 -12.13 -12.27 28.87
N SER A 71 -13.46 -12.31 28.80
CA SER A 71 -14.23 -11.63 27.76
C SER A 71 -14.15 -10.09 27.85
N ARG A 72 -14.07 -9.56 29.08
CA ARG A 72 -13.85 -8.11 29.30
C ARG A 72 -12.43 -7.71 28.89
N ALA A 73 -11.40 -8.48 29.28
CA ALA A 73 -10.02 -8.23 28.88
C ALA A 73 -9.87 -8.22 27.34
N SER A 74 -10.48 -9.18 26.64
CA SER A 74 -10.47 -9.22 25.18
C SER A 74 -11.13 -8.00 24.54
N ARG A 75 -12.24 -7.51 25.09
CA ARG A 75 -12.91 -6.28 24.62
C ARG A 75 -12.05 -5.03 24.81
N TRP A 76 -11.34 -4.93 25.94
CA TRP A 76 -10.41 -3.83 26.20
C TRP A 76 -9.23 -3.83 25.21
N HIS A 77 -8.67 -4.99 24.90
CA HIS A 77 -7.60 -5.10 23.91
C HIS A 77 -8.04 -4.71 22.49
N VAL A 78 -9.25 -5.07 22.10
CA VAL A 78 -9.81 -4.66 20.80
C VAL A 78 -10.11 -3.16 20.77
N ALA A 79 -10.70 -2.61 21.84
CA ALA A 79 -10.99 -1.19 21.95
C ALA A 79 -9.70 -0.35 21.92
N ALA A 80 -8.64 -0.79 22.63
CA ALA A 80 -7.35 -0.10 22.64
C ALA A 80 -6.67 -0.08 21.26
N LYS A 81 -6.81 -1.17 20.48
CA LYS A 81 -6.29 -1.22 19.09
C LYS A 81 -7.03 -0.30 18.15
N ASN A 82 -8.29 -0.01 18.41
CA ASN A 82 -9.14 0.84 17.57
C ASN A 82 -9.24 2.29 18.09
N ALA A 83 -8.65 2.61 19.24
CA ALA A 83 -8.61 3.98 19.72
C ALA A 83 -7.78 4.87 18.78
N PRO A 84 -8.25 6.10 18.48
CA PRO A 84 -7.47 7.06 17.71
C PRO A 84 -6.10 7.28 18.36
N GLN A 85 -5.04 7.12 17.59
CA GLN A 85 -3.68 7.30 18.09
C GLN A 85 -3.05 8.53 17.45
N VAL A 86 -2.53 9.42 18.29
CA VAL A 86 -1.77 10.59 17.82
C VAL A 86 -0.44 10.09 17.21
N LEU A 87 -0.17 10.53 16.01
CA LEU A 87 1.05 10.24 15.27
C LEU A 87 2.07 11.35 15.50
N ILE A 88 3.25 10.98 15.99
CA ILE A 88 4.39 11.89 16.15
C ILE A 88 5.25 11.90 14.89
N ALA A 89 6.05 12.96 14.70
CA ALA A 89 7.11 12.98 13.69
C ALA A 89 8.15 11.89 13.99
N ASP A 90 8.60 11.18 12.97
CA ASP A 90 9.54 10.07 13.15
C ASP A 90 10.55 10.03 11.98
N VAL A 91 10.43 9.07 11.05
CA VAL A 91 11.46 8.75 10.05
C VAL A 91 11.58 9.80 8.95
N ALA A 92 10.47 10.41 8.52
CA ALA A 92 10.45 11.33 7.39
C ALA A 92 10.91 12.75 7.76
N PRO A 93 11.72 13.43 6.91
CA PRO A 93 11.96 14.86 7.02
C PRO A 93 10.69 15.62 6.57
N GLU A 94 9.95 16.18 7.52
CA GLU A 94 8.64 16.80 7.25
C GLU A 94 8.72 18.23 6.68
N ARG A 95 9.89 18.87 6.74
CA ARG A 95 10.06 20.24 6.26
C ARG A 95 9.67 20.38 4.79
N GLY A 96 8.65 21.21 4.53
CA GLY A 96 8.15 21.48 3.19
C GLY A 96 7.17 20.42 2.66
N LEU A 97 6.84 19.38 3.44
CA LEU A 97 5.76 18.47 3.12
C LEU A 97 4.39 19.12 3.41
N GLN A 98 3.38 18.73 2.65
CA GLN A 98 2.01 19.14 2.90
C GLN A 98 1.30 18.22 3.91
N VAL A 99 0.20 18.71 4.50
CA VAL A 99 -0.52 18.05 5.61
C VAL A 99 -0.85 16.58 5.33
N LYS A 100 -1.39 16.26 4.16
CA LYS A 100 -1.74 14.88 3.82
C LYS A 100 -0.52 14.00 3.61
N THR A 101 0.54 14.56 3.05
CA THR A 101 1.80 13.86 2.84
C THR A 101 2.48 13.54 4.18
N ILE A 102 2.45 14.47 5.15
CA ILE A 102 2.91 14.24 6.53
C ILE A 102 2.07 13.15 7.20
N LEU A 103 0.74 13.17 7.03
CA LEU A 103 -0.13 12.13 7.58
C LEU A 103 0.26 10.74 7.07
N VAL A 104 0.53 10.60 5.76
CA VAL A 104 1.02 9.34 5.19
C VAL A 104 2.35 8.95 5.81
N ALA A 105 3.34 9.86 5.81
CA ALA A 105 4.68 9.59 6.33
C ALA A 105 4.66 9.08 7.78
N ARG A 106 3.97 9.80 8.68
CA ARG A 106 3.81 9.40 10.08
C ARG A 106 3.05 8.09 10.25
N THR A 107 2.01 7.86 9.43
CA THR A 107 1.25 6.62 9.49
C THR A 107 2.09 5.42 9.06
N ILE A 108 2.87 5.56 7.98
CA ILE A 108 3.77 4.51 7.50
C ILE A 108 4.83 4.20 8.56
N SER A 109 5.50 5.22 9.13
CA SER A 109 6.50 5.03 10.19
C SER A 109 5.92 4.27 11.40
N ALA A 110 4.68 4.58 11.80
CA ALA A 110 4.04 3.96 12.95
C ALA A 110 3.58 2.52 12.73
N ILE A 111 3.27 2.14 11.47
CA ILE A 111 2.71 0.81 11.14
C ILE A 111 3.77 -0.14 10.62
N PHE A 112 4.79 0.36 9.92
CA PHE A 112 5.85 -0.41 9.30
C PHE A 112 7.21 -0.07 9.94
N PRO A 113 7.51 -0.65 11.12
CA PRO A 113 8.74 -0.35 11.85
C PRO A 113 10.01 -0.79 11.11
N GLU A 114 9.88 -1.60 10.07
CA GLU A 114 10.97 -1.98 9.16
C GLU A 114 11.48 -0.81 8.33
N ILE A 115 10.63 0.20 8.07
CA ILE A 115 10.99 1.38 7.30
C ILE A 115 11.83 2.32 8.16
N LYS A 116 13.06 2.58 7.74
CA LYS A 116 14.05 3.42 8.43
C LYS A 116 14.42 4.67 7.66
N ASN A 117 13.94 4.80 6.43
CA ASN A 117 14.23 5.94 5.57
C ASN A 117 13.02 6.28 4.69
N ILE A 118 12.60 7.54 4.74
CA ILE A 118 11.53 8.10 3.89
C ILE A 118 12.09 9.39 3.29
N GLY A 119 12.20 9.44 1.97
CA GLY A 119 12.52 10.65 1.22
C GLY A 119 11.33 11.60 1.16
N GLY A 120 11.58 12.90 1.21
CA GLY A 120 10.54 13.93 1.14
C GLY A 120 10.80 14.95 0.03
N VAL A 121 10.80 16.23 0.42
CA VAL A 121 11.05 17.33 -0.51
C VAL A 121 12.46 17.28 -1.07
N ARG A 122 12.57 17.30 -2.40
CA ARG A 122 13.82 17.34 -3.15
C ARG A 122 13.61 18.02 -4.51
N PRO A 123 14.69 18.51 -5.16
CA PRO A 123 14.61 18.90 -6.57
C PRO A 123 14.20 17.71 -7.44
N ASP A 124 13.26 17.95 -8.35
CA ASP A 124 12.78 16.95 -9.29
C ASP A 124 12.28 17.64 -10.58
N ALA A 125 12.30 16.93 -11.70
CA ALA A 125 11.73 17.40 -12.96
C ALA A 125 10.18 17.54 -12.89
N LEU A 126 9.54 16.71 -12.05
CA LEU A 126 8.10 16.74 -11.80
C LEU A 126 7.80 17.51 -10.50
N PRO A 127 6.62 18.10 -10.38
CA PRO A 127 6.32 19.01 -9.27
C PRO A 127 6.05 18.33 -7.92
N TRP A 128 5.90 17.01 -7.88
CA TRP A 128 5.39 16.30 -6.73
C TRP A 128 6.29 16.43 -5.50
N HIS A 129 7.58 16.04 -5.61
CA HIS A 129 8.56 16.22 -4.54
C HIS A 129 8.85 17.69 -4.22
N PRO A 130 9.12 18.58 -5.21
CA PRO A 130 9.38 19.99 -4.91
C PRO A 130 8.25 20.70 -4.16
N ARG A 131 7.00 20.28 -4.39
CA ARG A 131 5.81 20.85 -3.73
C ARG A 131 5.41 20.14 -2.44
N GLY A 132 6.18 19.16 -1.98
CA GLY A 132 5.87 18.40 -0.77
C GLY A 132 4.61 17.52 -0.87
N LEU A 133 4.24 17.13 -2.08
CA LEU A 133 3.09 16.28 -2.36
C LEU A 133 3.44 14.79 -2.37
N ALA A 134 4.72 14.45 -2.49
CA ALA A 134 5.18 13.08 -2.61
C ALA A 134 6.26 12.72 -1.58
N ILE A 135 6.30 11.44 -1.24
CA ILE A 135 7.35 10.79 -0.43
C ILE A 135 7.79 9.49 -1.09
N ASP A 136 9.06 9.13 -0.85
CA ASP A 136 9.70 7.89 -1.27
C ASP A 136 9.98 7.02 -0.04
N ILE A 137 9.28 5.91 0.11
CA ILE A 137 9.44 4.98 1.24
C ILE A 137 10.46 3.93 0.85
N MET A 138 11.69 4.05 1.38
CA MET A 138 12.80 3.17 1.02
C MET A 138 12.58 1.78 1.61
N ILE A 139 12.58 0.76 0.73
CA ILE A 139 12.35 -0.63 1.14
C ILE A 139 13.69 -1.31 1.47
N PRO A 140 13.84 -1.88 2.68
CA PRO A 140 15.04 -2.64 3.00
C PRO A 140 15.11 -3.91 2.13
N ASN A 141 16.30 -4.17 1.54
CA ASN A 141 16.54 -5.31 0.65
C ASN A 141 15.45 -5.49 -0.43
N PRO A 142 15.19 -4.46 -1.27
CA PRO A 142 13.98 -4.37 -2.12
C PRO A 142 13.89 -5.46 -3.19
N SER A 143 14.99 -6.14 -3.50
CA SER A 143 15.02 -7.26 -4.45
C SER A 143 14.76 -8.62 -3.79
N SER A 144 14.75 -8.70 -2.45
CA SER A 144 14.43 -9.92 -1.72
C SER A 144 12.92 -10.19 -1.73
N ALA A 145 12.51 -11.46 -1.54
CA ALA A 145 11.11 -11.80 -1.39
C ALA A 145 10.43 -11.04 -0.24
N ALA A 146 11.14 -10.85 0.90
CA ALA A 146 10.63 -10.10 2.04
C ALA A 146 10.47 -8.60 1.72
N GLY A 147 11.45 -7.99 1.05
CA GLY A 147 11.36 -6.58 0.64
C GLY A 147 10.24 -6.36 -0.37
N ILE A 148 10.08 -7.26 -1.34
CA ILE A 148 8.97 -7.20 -2.31
C ILE A 148 7.62 -7.31 -1.58
N ALA A 149 7.48 -8.24 -0.64
CA ALA A 149 6.27 -8.42 0.14
C ALA A 149 5.95 -7.16 0.98
N LEU A 150 6.96 -6.55 1.61
CA LEU A 150 6.80 -5.31 2.38
C LEU A 150 6.32 -4.15 1.49
N GLY A 151 6.93 -3.94 0.32
CA GLY A 151 6.49 -2.92 -0.62
C GLY A 151 5.05 -3.14 -1.10
N ASN A 152 4.67 -4.39 -1.39
CA ASN A 152 3.29 -4.74 -1.76
C ASN A 152 2.30 -4.44 -0.61
N GLN A 153 2.68 -4.71 0.65
CA GLN A 153 1.86 -4.40 1.83
C GLN A 153 1.65 -2.89 1.98
N ILE A 154 2.71 -2.09 1.80
CA ILE A 154 2.65 -0.63 1.88
C ILE A 154 1.72 -0.07 0.80
N VAL A 155 1.85 -0.51 -0.46
CA VAL A 155 0.95 -0.09 -1.55
C VAL A 155 -0.50 -0.46 -1.21
N SER A 156 -0.76 -1.72 -0.83
CA SER A 156 -2.10 -2.18 -0.45
C SER A 156 -2.69 -1.36 0.70
N PHE A 157 -1.85 -1.03 1.71
CA PHE A 157 -2.25 -0.20 2.82
C PHE A 157 -2.58 1.24 2.39
N ALA A 158 -1.78 1.85 1.52
CA ALA A 158 -2.02 3.18 0.98
C ALA A 158 -3.34 3.25 0.20
N LEU A 159 -3.58 2.28 -0.69
CA LEU A 159 -4.82 2.18 -1.47
C LEU A 159 -6.05 1.99 -0.57
N LYS A 160 -5.96 1.15 0.46
CA LYS A 160 -7.05 0.94 1.43
C LYS A 160 -7.40 2.21 2.22
N ASN A 161 -6.45 3.13 2.38
CA ASN A 161 -6.63 4.39 3.10
C ASN A 161 -6.65 5.61 2.16
N ALA A 162 -6.96 5.41 0.88
CA ALA A 162 -6.85 6.44 -0.14
C ALA A 162 -7.60 7.73 0.20
N ASP A 163 -8.83 7.64 0.67
CA ASP A 163 -9.64 8.80 1.07
C ASP A 163 -9.01 9.55 2.25
N LYS A 164 -8.59 8.84 3.28
CA LYS A 164 -7.94 9.42 4.48
C LYS A 164 -6.67 10.18 4.11
N PHE A 165 -5.88 9.58 3.23
CA PHE A 165 -4.60 10.14 2.77
C PHE A 165 -4.78 11.21 1.69
N SER A 166 -5.97 11.35 1.12
CA SER A 166 -6.17 12.10 -0.12
C SER A 166 -5.15 11.64 -1.17
N LEU A 167 -5.08 10.32 -1.37
CA LEU A 167 -4.12 9.66 -2.22
C LEU A 167 -4.35 10.03 -3.69
N GLN A 168 -3.31 10.47 -4.37
CA GLN A 168 -3.33 10.65 -5.82
C GLN A 168 -2.89 9.35 -6.50
N ASP A 169 -1.73 8.85 -6.15
CA ASP A 169 -1.15 7.63 -6.71
C ASP A 169 -0.08 6.99 -5.82
N CYS A 170 0.30 5.76 -6.20
CA CYS A 170 1.52 5.11 -5.75
C CYS A 170 2.26 4.51 -6.94
N ILE A 171 3.58 4.42 -6.85
CA ILE A 171 4.40 3.68 -7.82
C ILE A 171 5.25 2.66 -7.06
N TRP A 172 5.24 1.42 -7.52
CA TRP A 172 6.06 0.35 -6.98
C TRP A 172 6.41 -0.67 -8.05
N ARG A 173 7.69 -0.98 -8.19
CA ARG A 173 8.23 -1.98 -9.13
C ARG A 173 7.68 -1.82 -10.56
N GLY A 174 7.74 -0.60 -11.08
CA GLY A 174 7.30 -0.29 -12.43
C GLY A 174 5.78 -0.28 -12.64
N THR A 175 4.99 -0.46 -11.60
CA THR A 175 3.53 -0.37 -11.67
C THR A 175 3.03 0.93 -11.07
N TYR A 176 2.17 1.63 -11.80
CA TYR A 176 1.45 2.81 -11.35
C TYR A 176 0.09 2.40 -10.79
N TYR A 177 -0.24 2.87 -9.59
CA TYR A 177 -1.50 2.58 -8.90
C TYR A 177 -2.25 3.87 -8.62
N THR A 178 -3.54 3.88 -8.91
CA THR A 178 -4.50 4.91 -8.46
C THR A 178 -5.34 4.38 -7.31
N PRO A 179 -6.16 5.20 -6.64
CA PRO A 179 -7.13 4.72 -5.64
C PRO A 179 -8.03 3.57 -6.13
N SER A 180 -8.25 3.48 -7.43
CA SER A 180 -9.03 2.40 -8.07
C SER A 180 -8.22 1.12 -8.35
N GLY A 181 -6.92 1.10 -8.05
CA GLY A 181 -6.02 -0.03 -8.28
C GLY A 181 -4.96 0.21 -9.35
N PRO A 182 -4.33 -0.86 -9.88
CA PRO A 182 -3.30 -0.76 -10.92
C PRO A 182 -3.86 -0.05 -12.17
N SER A 183 -3.11 0.91 -12.70
CA SER A 183 -3.57 1.78 -13.81
C SER A 183 -2.54 1.95 -14.92
N GLY A 184 -1.39 1.28 -14.87
CA GLY A 184 -0.41 1.36 -15.94
C GLY A 184 1.04 1.20 -15.48
N SER A 185 1.98 1.65 -16.33
CA SER A 185 3.41 1.61 -16.03
C SER A 185 3.86 2.85 -15.27
N GLY A 186 4.64 2.63 -14.22
CA GLY A 186 5.20 3.66 -13.34
C GLY A 186 6.71 3.76 -13.38
N TYR A 187 7.37 3.36 -14.41
CA TYR A 187 8.82 3.39 -14.64
C TYR A 187 9.69 3.37 -13.36
N GLY A 188 10.63 2.43 -13.27
CA GLY A 188 11.54 2.35 -12.12
C GLY A 188 10.87 2.00 -10.80
N HIS A 189 11.24 2.68 -9.71
CA HIS A 189 10.69 2.50 -8.36
C HIS A 189 10.83 1.06 -7.86
N TYR A 190 12.01 0.43 -8.08
CA TYR A 190 12.29 -0.95 -7.68
C TYR A 190 12.85 -1.05 -6.26
N ASP A 191 13.28 0.06 -5.67
CA ASP A 191 13.93 0.16 -4.37
C ASP A 191 13.10 0.92 -3.32
N HIS A 192 12.05 1.62 -3.74
CA HIS A 192 11.15 2.37 -2.87
C HIS A 192 9.71 2.35 -3.37
N VAL A 193 8.77 2.56 -2.47
CA VAL A 193 7.38 2.87 -2.80
C VAL A 193 7.23 4.38 -2.85
N HIS A 194 6.94 4.93 -4.03
CA HIS A 194 6.56 6.32 -4.21
C HIS A 194 5.09 6.51 -3.87
N ILE A 195 4.74 7.52 -3.09
CA ILE A 195 3.34 7.87 -2.77
C ILE A 195 3.14 9.35 -3.02
N THR A 196 2.14 9.69 -3.83
CA THR A 196 1.69 11.06 -4.09
C THR A 196 0.32 11.32 -3.46
N THR A 197 0.14 12.48 -2.86
CA THR A 197 -1.13 12.93 -2.29
C THR A 197 -1.60 14.22 -2.97
N HIS A 198 -2.88 14.57 -2.77
CA HIS A 198 -3.39 15.89 -3.16
C HIS A 198 -3.02 17.01 -2.14
N GLY A 199 -2.17 16.71 -1.17
CA GLY A 199 -1.49 17.66 -0.29
C GLY A 199 -2.32 18.19 0.88
N GLY A 200 -3.30 19.02 0.63
CA GLY A 200 -4.12 19.66 1.67
C GLY A 200 -3.50 20.92 2.29
N GLY A 201 -2.53 21.54 1.63
CA GLY A 201 -1.83 22.73 2.10
C GLY A 201 -0.64 22.46 3.01
N TYR A 202 0.14 23.51 3.28
CA TYR A 202 1.29 23.41 4.20
C TYR A 202 0.85 23.54 5.65
N PRO A 203 1.53 22.84 6.59
CA PRO A 203 1.20 22.94 8.01
C PRO A 203 1.30 24.37 8.54
N THR A 204 0.37 24.73 9.42
CA THR A 204 0.34 26.00 10.15
C THR A 204 0.88 25.89 11.57
N GLY A 205 1.14 24.64 12.04
CA GLY A 205 1.70 24.32 13.35
C GLY A 205 0.68 23.88 14.39
N GLY A 206 -0.62 23.89 14.05
CA GLY A 206 -1.69 23.41 14.93
C GLY A 206 -2.25 22.02 14.58
N GLU A 207 -1.69 21.36 13.58
CA GLU A 207 -2.22 20.10 13.08
C GLU A 207 -1.96 18.94 14.03
N VAL A 208 -3.01 18.15 14.30
CA VAL A 208 -2.92 16.90 15.03
C VAL A 208 -3.15 15.75 14.04
N TYR A 209 -2.16 14.91 13.86
CA TYR A 209 -2.24 13.75 12.98
C TYR A 209 -2.69 12.53 13.76
N ILE A 210 -3.75 11.85 13.29
CA ILE A 210 -4.38 10.72 13.97
C ILE A 210 -4.54 9.56 12.99
N ARG A 211 -4.18 8.35 13.45
CA ARG A 211 -4.43 7.11 12.69
C ARG A 211 -5.68 6.39 13.18
#